data_75a03482e8b857906d3d945ca525f300
#
_entry.id   75a03482e8b857906d3d945ca525f300
#
_cell.length_a   1.000
_cell.length_b   1.000
_cell.length_c   1.000
_cell.angle_alpha   90.00
_cell.angle_beta   90.00
_cell.angle_gamma   90.00
#
_symmetry.space_group_name_H-M   'P 1'
#
loop_
_entity.id
_entity.type
_entity.pdbx_description
1 polymer ?
#
loop_
_entity_poly.entity_id
_entity_poly.type
_entity_poly.pdbx_seq_one_letter_code
_entity_poly.pdbx_strand_id
1 'polypeptide(L)'
;MEDQGFDFGADYRLGAPIGTGASGVVREGVRKSTGEAVAVKLLRGEYRDDPEVVRRFITERTALTSLRHPHVVAVADLIADGGRLGIVMEYAPGPTLRDLVRRRGTLPAQFALAVALQVLDALEAAHARGIVHRDIKPDNIILTSADDPADPGVRVADFGIARVLGEGGSSTRVVGTPAYMAPEAITRNVVSPEGDVYSLGTTLYEALSGRTPFDDGSGNLNPFVLAHRQVSRAVPPIAGLDPRVAEIVEGMLLK
;
A
#
# COMPACT_ATOMS: atom_id res chain seq x y z
N MET A 1 17.50 25.76 -0.86
CA MET A 1 17.62 25.59 0.61
C MET A 1 17.74 24.10 0.80
N GLU A 2 18.96 23.62 1.05
CA GLU A 2 19.25 22.19 1.26
C GLU A 2 18.39 21.70 2.44
N ASP A 3 17.69 20.62 2.22
CA ASP A 3 16.83 19.96 3.22
C ASP A 3 17.76 19.33 4.28
N GLN A 4 18.24 20.17 5.21
CA GLN A 4 19.11 19.70 6.28
C GLN A 4 18.34 18.69 7.09
N GLY A 5 18.87 17.46 7.18
CA GLY A 5 18.30 16.41 7.99
C GLY A 5 18.11 16.86 9.44
N PHE A 6 17.09 16.35 10.09
CA PHE A 6 16.74 16.69 11.48
C PHE A 6 16.58 15.44 12.34
N ASP A 7 16.77 15.60 13.64
CA ASP A 7 16.54 14.53 14.59
C ASP A 7 15.04 14.31 14.83
N PHE A 8 14.64 13.04 14.94
CA PHE A 8 13.27 12.62 15.21
C PHE A 8 13.29 11.53 16.30
N GLY A 9 12.70 11.83 17.44
CA GLY A 9 12.90 11.08 18.65
C GLY A 9 14.37 11.09 19.09
N ALA A 10 14.71 10.27 20.08
CA ALA A 10 16.08 10.15 20.56
C ALA A 10 17.00 9.44 19.56
N ASP A 11 16.45 8.50 18.76
CA ASP A 11 17.22 7.46 18.08
C ASP A 11 17.38 7.63 16.58
N TYR A 12 16.69 8.57 15.94
CA TYR A 12 16.68 8.67 14.47
C TYR A 12 17.10 10.04 13.99
N ARG A 13 17.79 10.07 12.84
CA ARG A 13 18.07 11.27 12.06
C ARG A 13 17.44 11.09 10.68
N LEU A 14 16.55 12.02 10.31
CA LEU A 14 15.83 12.00 9.05
C LEU A 14 16.55 12.87 8.01
N GLY A 15 16.62 12.34 6.80
CA GLY A 15 17.17 13.00 5.61
C GLY A 15 16.09 13.51 4.67
N ALA A 16 16.33 13.35 3.36
CA ALA A 16 15.45 13.82 2.30
C ALA A 16 14.09 13.08 2.26
N PRO A 17 13.03 13.72 1.76
CA PRO A 17 11.79 13.02 1.44
C PRO A 17 11.99 12.08 0.25
N ILE A 18 11.54 10.84 0.38
CA ILE A 18 11.59 9.80 -0.66
C ILE A 18 10.21 9.47 -1.22
N GLY A 19 9.14 9.94 -0.58
CA GLY A 19 7.76 9.75 -1.03
C GLY A 19 6.78 10.66 -0.31
N THR A 20 5.70 11.02 -0.99
CA THR A 20 4.61 11.82 -0.43
C THR A 20 3.28 11.16 -0.80
N GLY A 21 2.44 10.94 0.20
CA GLY A 21 1.12 10.33 0.03
C GLY A 21 0.01 11.03 0.80
N ALA A 22 -1.20 10.49 0.70
CA ALA A 22 -2.38 11.05 1.37
C ALA A 22 -2.22 11.12 2.89
N SER A 23 -1.61 10.11 3.51
CA SER A 23 -1.43 10.01 4.97
C SER A 23 -0.19 10.72 5.51
N GLY A 24 0.78 11.13 4.67
CA GLY A 24 2.00 11.76 5.15
C GLY A 24 3.14 11.78 4.15
N VAL A 25 4.33 12.09 4.65
CA VAL A 25 5.58 12.15 3.89
C VAL A 25 6.50 11.04 4.41
N VAL A 26 7.06 10.25 3.51
CA VAL A 26 8.09 9.26 3.82
C VAL A 26 9.46 9.89 3.60
N ARG A 27 10.31 9.82 4.60
CA ARG A 27 11.69 10.30 4.54
C ARG A 27 12.65 9.15 4.73
N GLU A 28 13.77 9.19 4.06
CA GLU A 28 14.91 8.35 4.43
C GLU A 28 15.46 8.78 5.79
N GLY A 29 16.11 7.88 6.48
CA GLY A 29 16.76 8.20 7.75
C GLY A 29 17.75 7.14 8.18
N VAL A 30 18.40 7.38 9.29
CA VAL A 30 19.32 6.43 9.92
C VAL A 30 19.02 6.31 11.40
N ARG A 31 19.13 5.10 11.92
CA ARG A 31 19.16 4.86 13.36
C ARG A 31 20.51 5.29 13.91
N LYS A 32 20.55 6.29 14.80
CA LYS A 32 21.80 6.90 15.30
C LYS A 32 22.73 5.90 16.01
N SER A 33 22.16 4.91 16.70
CA SER A 33 22.91 3.92 17.47
C SER A 33 23.65 2.88 16.62
N THR A 34 23.09 2.53 15.43
CA THR A 34 23.62 1.44 14.58
C THR A 34 24.09 1.90 13.22
N GLY A 35 23.68 3.09 12.76
CA GLY A 35 23.87 3.55 11.37
C GLY A 35 22.96 2.84 10.36
N GLU A 36 22.01 2.03 10.82
CA GLU A 36 21.07 1.30 9.97
C GLU A 36 20.16 2.26 9.21
N ALA A 37 20.02 2.06 7.89
CA ALA A 37 19.09 2.83 7.06
C ALA A 37 17.64 2.46 7.40
N VAL A 38 16.80 3.47 7.56
CA VAL A 38 15.37 3.34 7.84
C VAL A 38 14.56 4.25 6.93
N ALA A 39 13.29 3.93 6.74
CA ALA A 39 12.31 4.86 6.19
C ALA A 39 11.37 5.31 7.33
N VAL A 40 11.05 6.61 7.37
CA VAL A 40 10.15 7.14 8.40
C VAL A 40 8.99 7.86 7.72
N LYS A 41 7.78 7.35 7.93
CA LYS A 41 6.54 7.97 7.47
C LYS A 41 6.04 8.94 8.54
N LEU A 42 6.21 10.23 8.30
CA LEU A 42 5.66 11.29 9.12
C LEU A 42 4.20 11.52 8.74
N LEU A 43 3.29 11.29 9.66
CA LEU A 43 1.86 11.47 9.46
C LEU A 43 1.51 12.96 9.37
N ARG A 44 0.44 13.29 8.61
CA ARG A 44 -0.05 14.67 8.51
C ARG A 44 -0.51 15.21 9.85
N GLY A 45 -0.43 16.52 10.03
CA GLY A 45 -0.76 17.19 11.29
C GLY A 45 -2.19 16.93 11.78
N GLU A 46 -3.16 16.77 10.85
CA GLU A 46 -4.55 16.46 11.18
C GLU A 46 -4.72 15.16 11.99
N TYR A 47 -3.83 14.18 11.80
CA TYR A 47 -3.85 12.93 12.57
C TYR A 47 -3.30 13.09 13.98
N ARG A 48 -2.39 14.04 14.20
CA ARG A 48 -1.84 14.38 15.51
C ARG A 48 -2.90 15.01 16.43
N ASP A 49 -3.77 15.81 15.84
CA ASP A 49 -4.77 16.58 16.57
C ASP A 49 -6.04 15.76 16.89
N ASP A 50 -6.11 14.49 16.41
CA ASP A 50 -7.16 13.54 16.73
C ASP A 50 -6.72 12.59 17.87
N PRO A 51 -7.31 12.75 19.10
CA PRO A 51 -6.95 11.93 20.26
C PRO A 51 -7.18 10.42 20.05
N GLU A 52 -8.16 10.05 19.22
CA GLU A 52 -8.45 8.66 18.88
C GLU A 52 -7.36 8.05 18.02
N VAL A 53 -6.83 8.81 17.05
CA VAL A 53 -5.69 8.39 16.22
C VAL A 53 -4.46 8.21 17.10
N VAL A 54 -4.15 9.16 17.96
CA VAL A 54 -3.01 9.08 18.89
C VAL A 54 -3.12 7.86 19.80
N ARG A 55 -4.30 7.59 20.35
CA ARG A 55 -4.55 6.41 21.18
C ARG A 55 -4.31 5.12 20.41
N ARG A 56 -4.86 5.00 19.20
CA ARG A 56 -4.66 3.81 18.33
C ARG A 56 -3.19 3.67 17.93
N PHE A 57 -2.52 4.77 17.60
CA PHE A 57 -1.10 4.79 17.27
C PHE A 57 -0.25 4.13 18.38
N ILE A 58 -0.57 4.42 19.64
CA ILE A 58 0.13 3.83 20.78
C ILE A 58 -0.25 2.35 20.98
N THR A 59 -1.54 2.02 20.88
CA THR A 59 -2.03 0.65 21.17
C THR A 59 -1.68 -0.36 20.08
N GLU A 60 -1.63 0.05 18.81
CA GLU A 60 -1.34 -0.83 17.68
C GLU A 60 0.16 -1.10 17.47
N ARG A 61 1.04 -0.43 18.23
CA ARG A 61 2.50 -0.58 18.10
C ARG A 61 2.93 -2.05 18.11
N THR A 62 2.49 -2.82 19.10
CA THR A 62 2.88 -4.22 19.25
C THR A 62 2.43 -5.08 18.07
N ALA A 63 1.21 -4.88 17.58
CA ALA A 63 0.68 -5.63 16.44
C ALA A 63 1.49 -5.33 15.16
N LEU A 64 1.73 -4.05 14.88
CA LEU A 64 2.45 -3.63 13.67
C LEU A 64 3.92 -4.06 13.69
N THR A 65 4.60 -3.96 14.83
CA THR A 65 6.01 -4.35 14.96
C THR A 65 6.21 -5.86 14.99
N SER A 66 5.15 -6.65 15.22
CA SER A 66 5.22 -8.12 15.24
C SER A 66 5.16 -8.77 13.84
N LEU A 67 4.66 -8.06 12.83
CA LEU A 67 4.57 -8.60 11.47
C LEU A 67 5.95 -8.61 10.82
N ARG A 68 6.55 -9.79 10.72
CA ARG A 68 7.85 -10.03 10.07
C ARG A 68 7.66 -11.06 8.97
N HIS A 69 7.98 -10.69 7.74
CA HIS A 69 7.86 -11.56 6.58
C HIS A 69 8.80 -11.07 5.46
N PRO A 70 9.41 -11.95 4.63
CA PRO A 70 10.32 -11.53 3.56
C PRO A 70 9.69 -10.56 2.55
N HIS A 71 8.38 -10.64 2.35
CA HIS A 71 7.64 -9.77 1.41
C HIS A 71 6.88 -8.63 2.10
N VAL A 72 7.19 -8.30 3.35
CA VAL A 72 6.61 -7.17 4.09
C VAL A 72 7.70 -6.18 4.48
N VAL A 73 7.46 -4.89 4.25
CA VAL A 73 8.28 -3.83 4.85
C VAL A 73 8.01 -3.81 6.35
N ALA A 74 8.98 -4.24 7.12
CA ALA A 74 8.81 -4.40 8.56
C ALA A 74 8.71 -3.05 9.27
N VAL A 75 7.70 -2.87 10.13
CA VAL A 75 7.62 -1.73 11.05
C VAL A 75 8.58 -1.97 12.22
N ALA A 76 9.52 -1.04 12.41
CA ALA A 76 10.50 -1.10 13.48
C ALA A 76 9.98 -0.42 14.75
N ASP A 77 9.33 0.75 14.61
CA ASP A 77 8.82 1.53 15.74
C ASP A 77 7.73 2.53 15.33
N LEU A 78 6.98 3.01 16.32
CA LEU A 78 6.05 4.12 16.23
C LEU A 78 6.48 5.20 17.25
N ILE A 79 6.72 6.42 16.78
CA ILE A 79 7.28 7.51 17.56
C ILE A 79 6.37 8.72 17.53
N ALA A 80 6.14 9.31 18.70
CA ALA A 80 5.54 10.62 18.86
C ALA A 80 6.62 11.58 19.38
N ASP A 81 6.98 12.59 18.59
CA ASP A 81 8.03 13.56 18.93
C ASP A 81 7.72 14.95 18.37
N GLY A 82 7.92 15.98 19.19
CA GLY A 82 7.70 17.39 18.80
C GLY A 82 6.30 17.64 18.20
N GLY A 83 5.27 16.92 18.65
CA GLY A 83 3.93 16.98 18.10
C GLY A 83 3.81 16.35 16.70
N ARG A 84 4.72 15.49 16.30
CA ARG A 84 4.67 14.71 15.06
C ARG A 84 4.52 13.23 15.39
N LEU A 85 3.74 12.50 14.59
CA LEU A 85 3.64 11.06 14.66
C LEU A 85 4.43 10.47 13.49
N GLY A 86 5.30 9.50 13.76
CA GLY A 86 6.12 8.85 12.76
C GLY A 86 6.14 7.34 12.90
N ILE A 87 6.03 6.65 11.78
CA ILE A 87 6.15 5.20 11.67
C ILE A 87 7.54 4.91 11.11
N VAL A 88 8.40 4.30 11.92
CA VAL A 88 9.73 3.86 11.52
C VAL A 88 9.64 2.47 10.93
N MET A 89 10.19 2.29 9.75
CA MET A 89 10.14 1.02 9.02
C MET A 89 11.48 0.70 8.35
N GLU A 90 11.64 -0.53 7.97
CA GLU A 90 12.74 -0.99 7.12
C GLU A 90 12.84 -0.12 5.87
N TYR A 91 14.06 0.27 5.49
CA TYR A 91 14.30 0.89 4.20
C TYR A 91 14.40 -0.19 3.13
N ALA A 92 13.43 -0.24 2.23
CA ALA A 92 13.42 -1.13 1.08
C ALA A 92 13.87 -0.35 -0.16
N PRO A 93 15.09 -0.59 -0.68
CA PRO A 93 15.57 0.09 -1.88
C PRO A 93 14.88 -0.47 -3.12
N GLY A 94 14.52 0.41 -4.06
CA GLY A 94 13.95 0.01 -5.34
C GLY A 94 12.75 0.85 -5.77
N PRO A 95 12.31 0.71 -7.03
CA PRO A 95 11.13 1.38 -7.54
C PRO A 95 9.85 0.73 -6.97
N THR A 96 8.78 1.50 -6.93
CA THR A 96 7.44 0.92 -6.74
C THR A 96 6.94 0.24 -8.02
N LEU A 97 5.97 -0.66 -7.89
CA LEU A 97 5.28 -1.23 -9.04
C LEU A 97 4.61 -0.11 -9.87
N ARG A 98 4.14 0.96 -9.22
CA ARG A 98 3.63 2.18 -9.86
C ARG A 98 4.66 2.81 -10.79
N ASP A 99 5.89 2.98 -10.31
CA ASP A 99 6.98 3.56 -11.11
C ASP A 99 7.30 2.69 -12.32
N LEU A 100 7.23 1.37 -12.15
CA LEU A 100 7.49 0.43 -13.23
C LEU A 100 6.39 0.48 -14.31
N VAL A 101 5.11 0.47 -13.89
CA VAL A 101 3.97 0.60 -14.82
C VAL A 101 4.01 1.95 -15.54
N ARG A 102 4.30 3.05 -14.85
CA ARG A 102 4.44 4.37 -15.49
C ARG A 102 5.55 4.41 -16.53
N ARG A 103 6.67 3.73 -16.30
CA ARG A 103 7.81 3.70 -17.23
C ARG A 103 7.60 2.77 -18.42
N ARG A 104 6.95 1.63 -18.23
CA ARG A 104 6.84 0.56 -19.23
C ARG A 104 5.46 0.49 -19.90
N GLY A 105 4.45 1.16 -19.33
CA GLY A 105 3.04 1.06 -19.74
C GLY A 105 2.39 -0.22 -19.23
N THR A 106 2.80 -1.37 -19.75
CA THR A 106 2.33 -2.70 -19.34
C THR A 106 3.52 -3.58 -18.96
N LEU A 107 3.25 -4.60 -18.14
CA LEU A 107 4.26 -5.55 -17.71
C LEU A 107 3.99 -6.95 -18.28
N PRO A 108 5.03 -7.76 -18.56
CA PRO A 108 4.85 -9.16 -18.98
C PRO A 108 4.05 -9.94 -17.94
N ALA A 109 3.15 -10.81 -18.41
CA ALA A 109 2.28 -11.60 -17.54
C ALA A 109 3.06 -12.43 -16.50
N GLN A 110 4.18 -13.04 -16.90
CA GLN A 110 5.05 -13.79 -16.00
C GLN A 110 5.54 -12.91 -14.83
N PHE A 111 6.01 -11.71 -15.12
CA PHE A 111 6.49 -10.77 -14.09
C PHE A 111 5.35 -10.31 -13.17
N ALA A 112 4.21 -9.94 -13.75
CA ALA A 112 3.05 -9.49 -12.98
C ALA A 112 2.50 -10.59 -12.05
N LEU A 113 2.48 -11.85 -12.52
CA LEU A 113 2.11 -13.01 -11.71
C LEU A 113 3.13 -13.30 -10.59
N ALA A 114 4.44 -13.17 -10.87
CA ALA A 114 5.47 -13.34 -9.83
C ALA A 114 5.31 -12.27 -8.73
N VAL A 115 5.03 -11.01 -9.10
CA VAL A 115 4.69 -9.96 -8.13
C VAL A 115 3.44 -10.34 -7.32
N ALA A 116 2.36 -10.76 -7.99
CA ALA A 116 1.12 -11.12 -7.31
C ALA A 116 1.29 -12.28 -6.31
N LEU A 117 2.06 -13.31 -6.66
CA LEU A 117 2.35 -14.43 -5.76
C LEU A 117 3.07 -13.98 -4.48
N GLN A 118 4.09 -13.13 -4.60
CA GLN A 118 4.82 -12.62 -3.44
C GLN A 118 3.96 -11.68 -2.57
N VAL A 119 3.05 -10.91 -3.19
CA VAL A 119 2.07 -10.11 -2.43
C VAL A 119 1.07 -11.01 -1.69
N LEU A 120 0.57 -12.09 -2.33
CA LEU A 120 -0.33 -13.05 -1.68
C LEU A 120 0.33 -13.71 -0.47
N ASP A 121 1.60 -14.09 -0.57
CA ASP A 121 2.37 -14.65 0.53
C ASP A 121 2.48 -13.65 1.73
N ALA A 122 2.72 -12.37 1.44
CA ALA A 122 2.68 -11.32 2.44
C ALA A 122 1.30 -11.14 3.08
N LEU A 123 0.23 -11.18 2.26
CA LEU A 123 -1.16 -11.06 2.73
C LEU A 123 -1.56 -12.24 3.61
N GLU A 124 -1.22 -13.47 3.21
CA GLU A 124 -1.48 -14.68 4.01
C GLU A 124 -0.86 -14.57 5.40
N ALA A 125 0.42 -14.16 5.48
CA ALA A 125 1.12 -13.97 6.74
C ALA A 125 0.50 -12.90 7.65
N ALA A 126 -0.04 -11.82 7.06
CA ALA A 126 -0.73 -10.74 7.77
C ALA A 126 -2.13 -11.16 8.22
N HIS A 127 -2.92 -11.76 7.31
CA HIS A 127 -4.29 -12.22 7.59
C HIS A 127 -4.33 -13.30 8.69
N ALA A 128 -3.34 -14.21 8.72
CA ALA A 128 -3.18 -15.18 9.80
C ALA A 128 -2.99 -14.53 11.20
N ARG A 129 -2.63 -13.25 11.24
CA ARG A 129 -2.49 -12.43 12.47
C ARG A 129 -3.65 -11.45 12.66
N GLY A 130 -4.70 -11.54 11.86
CA GLY A 130 -5.85 -10.63 11.89
C GLY A 130 -5.52 -9.21 11.39
N ILE A 131 -4.45 -9.06 10.60
CA ILE A 131 -4.05 -7.78 10.02
C ILE A 131 -4.50 -7.74 8.55
N VAL A 132 -5.46 -6.89 8.22
CA VAL A 132 -5.92 -6.60 6.85
C VAL A 132 -5.21 -5.33 6.37
N HIS A 133 -4.71 -5.33 5.14
CA HIS A 133 -3.92 -4.23 4.59
C HIS A 133 -4.78 -2.99 4.26
N ARG A 134 -5.91 -3.16 3.56
CA ARG A 134 -6.93 -2.16 3.18
C ARG A 134 -6.54 -1.16 2.08
N ASP A 135 -5.28 -1.11 1.66
CA ASP A 135 -4.79 -0.18 0.63
C ASP A 135 -3.74 -0.84 -0.27
N ILE A 136 -3.99 -2.09 -0.73
CA ILE A 136 -3.14 -2.76 -1.72
C ILE A 136 -3.27 -2.02 -3.05
N LYS A 137 -2.13 -1.52 -3.55
CA LYS A 137 -2.02 -0.81 -4.82
C LYS A 137 -0.56 -0.77 -5.29
N PRO A 138 -0.29 -0.45 -6.57
CA PRO A 138 1.07 -0.42 -7.09
C PRO A 138 2.03 0.50 -6.34
N ASP A 139 1.52 1.57 -5.71
CA ASP A 139 2.33 2.53 -4.94
C ASP A 139 2.91 1.92 -3.65
N ASN A 140 2.23 0.91 -3.09
CA ASN A 140 2.61 0.24 -1.84
C ASN A 140 3.38 -1.07 -2.07
N ILE A 141 3.76 -1.39 -3.31
CA ILE A 141 4.54 -2.58 -3.68
C ILE A 141 5.90 -2.13 -4.18
N ILE A 142 6.95 -2.34 -3.38
CA ILE A 142 8.34 -2.01 -3.71
C ILE A 142 9.01 -3.25 -4.30
N LEU A 143 9.84 -3.05 -5.32
CA LEU A 143 10.52 -4.12 -6.07
C LEU A 143 12.02 -3.98 -5.88
N THR A 144 12.63 -4.82 -5.04
CA THR A 144 14.07 -4.76 -4.75
C THR A 144 14.93 -5.43 -5.84
N SER A 145 14.31 -6.23 -6.71
CA SER A 145 14.93 -6.93 -7.84
C SER A 145 14.09 -6.74 -9.12
N ALA A 146 13.73 -5.49 -9.44
CA ALA A 146 12.80 -5.14 -10.53
C ALA A 146 13.23 -5.61 -11.93
N ASP A 147 14.48 -5.99 -12.12
CA ASP A 147 15.03 -6.50 -13.38
C ASP A 147 15.05 -8.04 -13.45
N ASP A 148 14.74 -8.75 -12.36
CA ASP A 148 14.55 -10.20 -12.36
C ASP A 148 13.07 -10.55 -12.58
N PRO A 149 12.70 -11.13 -13.76
CA PRO A 149 11.31 -11.44 -14.04
C PRO A 149 10.78 -12.65 -13.27
N ALA A 150 11.63 -13.48 -12.68
CA ALA A 150 11.25 -14.66 -11.91
C ALA A 150 11.14 -14.36 -10.41
N ASP A 151 11.98 -13.44 -9.91
CA ASP A 151 11.97 -13.02 -8.50
C ASP A 151 12.11 -11.48 -8.41
N PRO A 152 10.99 -10.74 -8.52
CA PRO A 152 10.98 -9.28 -8.45
C PRO A 152 11.37 -8.71 -7.08
N GLY A 153 11.51 -9.54 -6.04
CA GLY A 153 11.88 -9.11 -4.70
C GLY A 153 10.84 -8.17 -4.07
N VAL A 154 9.58 -8.61 -4.02
CA VAL A 154 8.48 -7.78 -3.50
C VAL A 154 8.65 -7.46 -2.01
N ARG A 155 8.39 -6.20 -1.68
CA ARG A 155 8.22 -5.68 -0.32
C ARG A 155 6.92 -4.87 -0.27
N VAL A 156 5.90 -5.37 0.40
CA VAL A 156 4.63 -4.66 0.60
C VAL A 156 4.77 -3.71 1.78
N ALA A 157 4.55 -2.42 1.52
CA ALA A 157 4.63 -1.34 2.50
C ALA A 157 3.25 -0.97 3.04
N ASP A 158 3.23 -0.23 4.14
CA ASP A 158 2.03 0.39 4.74
C ASP A 158 1.00 -0.58 5.36
N PHE A 159 1.38 -1.81 5.74
CA PHE A 159 0.51 -2.72 6.48
C PHE A 159 -0.04 -2.09 7.77
N GLY A 160 -1.35 -2.19 7.96
CA GLY A 160 -2.04 -1.81 9.19
C GLY A 160 -2.09 -0.31 9.48
N ILE A 161 -1.51 0.57 8.63
CA ILE A 161 -1.54 2.02 8.84
C ILE A 161 -2.98 2.55 8.80
N ALA A 162 -3.81 2.04 7.91
CA ALA A 162 -5.23 2.37 7.84
C ALA A 162 -5.97 2.12 9.17
N ARG A 163 -5.62 1.04 9.89
CA ARG A 163 -6.16 0.73 11.22
C ARG A 163 -5.76 1.76 12.27
N VAL A 164 -4.50 2.17 12.25
CA VAL A 164 -3.97 3.21 13.15
C VAL A 164 -4.68 4.54 12.92
N LEU A 165 -4.87 4.92 11.66
CA LEU A 165 -5.52 6.17 11.29
C LEU A 165 -7.04 6.16 11.54
N GLY A 166 -7.61 5.04 11.96
CA GLY A 166 -9.05 4.89 12.21
C GLY A 166 -9.89 4.75 10.96
N GLU A 167 -9.23 4.41 9.91
CA GLU A 167 -9.80 4.25 8.59
C GLU A 167 -10.56 2.91 8.55
N GLY A 168 -11.90 2.96 8.68
CA GLY A 168 -12.79 1.80 8.77
C GLY A 168 -13.62 1.71 10.05
N GLY A 169 -13.53 2.70 10.96
CA GLY A 169 -14.45 2.92 12.06
C GLY A 169 -15.61 3.84 11.65
N SER A 170 -16.46 4.27 12.57
CA SER A 170 -17.71 5.04 12.37
C SER A 170 -17.60 6.41 11.67
N SER A 171 -16.46 6.77 11.10
CA SER A 171 -16.33 7.98 10.29
C SER A 171 -16.71 7.71 8.84
N THR A 172 -17.52 8.58 8.26
CA THR A 172 -18.01 8.58 6.86
C THR A 172 -16.91 8.78 5.80
N ARG A 173 -15.62 8.66 6.16
CA ARG A 173 -14.51 8.73 5.20
C ARG A 173 -14.29 7.36 4.56
N VAL A 174 -14.56 7.30 3.27
CA VAL A 174 -14.10 6.21 2.39
C VAL A 174 -12.57 6.31 2.34
N VAL A 175 -11.91 5.31 2.91
CA VAL A 175 -10.46 5.29 3.02
C VAL A 175 -9.87 4.23 2.11
N GLY A 176 -8.79 4.61 1.47
CA GLY A 176 -8.13 3.87 0.42
C GLY A 176 -8.16 4.66 -0.89
N THR A 177 -7.55 4.11 -1.90
CA THR A 177 -7.62 4.66 -3.25
C THR A 177 -8.84 4.05 -3.94
N PRO A 178 -9.94 4.80 -4.18
CA PRO A 178 -11.22 4.24 -4.63
C PRO A 178 -11.12 3.30 -5.83
N ALA A 179 -10.14 3.52 -6.71
CA ALA A 179 -9.92 2.69 -7.89
C ALA A 179 -9.56 1.23 -7.59
N TYR A 180 -9.05 0.92 -6.38
CA TYR A 180 -8.60 -0.42 -5.97
C TYR A 180 -9.52 -1.06 -4.92
N MET A 181 -10.45 -0.31 -4.35
CA MET A 181 -11.30 -0.81 -3.25
C MET A 181 -12.26 -1.88 -3.73
N ALA A 182 -12.49 -2.88 -2.88
CA ALA A 182 -13.52 -3.88 -3.12
C ALA A 182 -14.94 -3.29 -3.04
N PRO A 183 -15.91 -3.79 -3.81
CA PRO A 183 -17.27 -3.29 -3.83
C PRO A 183 -17.93 -3.24 -2.44
N GLU A 184 -17.72 -4.25 -1.61
CA GLU A 184 -18.26 -4.32 -0.24
C GLU A 184 -17.60 -3.30 0.70
N ALA A 185 -16.33 -2.95 0.48
CA ALA A 185 -15.67 -1.89 1.23
C ALA A 185 -16.30 -0.52 0.92
N ILE A 186 -16.68 -0.30 -0.36
CA ILE A 186 -17.32 0.94 -0.80
C ILE A 186 -18.78 1.03 -0.32
N THR A 187 -19.56 -0.07 -0.46
CA THR A 187 -21.01 -0.03 -0.25
C THR A 187 -21.43 -0.29 1.18
N ARG A 188 -20.65 -1.06 1.93
CA ARG A 188 -21.00 -1.55 3.27
C ARG A 188 -19.94 -1.25 4.32
N ASN A 189 -18.84 -0.59 3.93
CA ASN A 189 -17.67 -0.34 4.79
C ASN A 189 -17.12 -1.63 5.43
N VAL A 190 -17.21 -2.75 4.69
CA VAL A 190 -16.70 -4.05 5.15
C VAL A 190 -15.22 -4.15 4.82
N VAL A 191 -14.43 -4.46 5.84
CA VAL A 191 -12.99 -4.69 5.73
C VAL A 191 -12.75 -6.18 5.92
N SER A 192 -12.16 -6.82 4.92
CA SER A 192 -11.92 -8.26 4.94
C SER A 192 -10.64 -8.65 4.19
N PRO A 193 -10.08 -9.84 4.45
CA PRO A 193 -8.99 -10.42 3.65
C PRO A 193 -9.31 -10.49 2.15
N GLU A 194 -10.56 -10.80 1.79
CA GLU A 194 -11.03 -10.89 0.41
C GLU A 194 -10.96 -9.52 -0.29
N GLY A 195 -11.18 -8.43 0.46
CA GLY A 195 -11.02 -7.07 -0.03
C GLY A 195 -9.57 -6.74 -0.42
N ASP A 196 -8.57 -7.28 0.29
CA ASP A 196 -7.16 -7.17 -0.10
C ASP A 196 -6.87 -7.97 -1.38
N VAL A 197 -7.48 -9.16 -1.54
CA VAL A 197 -7.36 -9.97 -2.76
C VAL A 197 -7.96 -9.25 -3.96
N TYR A 198 -9.13 -8.62 -3.79
CA TYR A 198 -9.74 -7.79 -4.84
C TYR A 198 -8.83 -6.61 -5.23
N SER A 199 -8.25 -5.92 -4.25
CA SER A 199 -7.33 -4.80 -4.48
C SER A 199 -6.06 -5.25 -5.21
N LEU A 200 -5.55 -6.46 -4.90
CA LEU A 200 -4.45 -7.08 -5.63
C LEU A 200 -4.88 -7.45 -7.07
N GLY A 201 -6.09 -7.97 -7.27
CA GLY A 201 -6.65 -8.22 -8.60
C GLY A 201 -6.70 -6.96 -9.47
N THR A 202 -7.13 -5.83 -8.90
CA THR A 202 -7.11 -4.52 -9.56
C THR A 202 -5.68 -4.07 -9.89
N THR A 203 -4.75 -4.28 -8.96
CA THR A 203 -3.32 -3.99 -9.14
C THR A 203 -2.71 -4.84 -10.27
N LEU A 204 -3.02 -6.13 -10.30
CA LEU A 204 -2.58 -7.05 -11.35
C LEU A 204 -3.18 -6.68 -12.71
N TYR A 205 -4.47 -6.35 -12.76
CA TYR A 205 -5.13 -5.86 -13.97
C TYR A 205 -4.40 -4.62 -14.52
N GLU A 206 -4.09 -3.65 -13.67
CA GLU A 206 -3.38 -2.45 -14.09
C GLU A 206 -1.96 -2.76 -14.58
N ALA A 207 -1.22 -3.64 -13.90
CA ALA A 207 0.11 -4.04 -14.32
C ALA A 207 0.09 -4.69 -15.73
N LEU A 208 -0.96 -5.44 -16.07
CA LEU A 208 -1.12 -6.13 -17.36
C LEU A 208 -1.67 -5.23 -18.47
N SER A 209 -2.52 -4.25 -18.14
CA SER A 209 -3.25 -3.43 -19.13
C SER A 209 -2.79 -1.97 -19.20
N GLY A 210 -2.00 -1.50 -18.21
CA GLY A 210 -1.57 -0.10 -18.09
C GLY A 210 -2.60 0.84 -17.46
N ARG A 211 -3.79 0.34 -17.09
CA ARG A 211 -4.88 1.12 -16.49
C ARG A 211 -5.71 0.28 -15.53
N THR A 212 -6.41 0.91 -14.59
CA THR A 212 -7.36 0.19 -13.73
C THR A 212 -8.60 -0.27 -14.50
N PRO A 213 -9.33 -1.32 -14.06
CA PRO A 213 -10.43 -1.93 -14.81
C PRO A 213 -11.55 -0.96 -15.21
N PHE A 214 -11.79 0.05 -14.40
CA PHE A 214 -12.92 0.96 -14.58
C PHE A 214 -12.51 2.38 -14.98
N ASP A 215 -11.23 2.60 -15.29
CA ASP A 215 -10.73 3.80 -15.96
C ASP A 215 -11.12 3.75 -17.45
N ASP A 216 -11.96 4.69 -17.88
CA ASP A 216 -12.42 4.78 -19.28
C ASP A 216 -11.52 5.68 -20.15
N GLY A 217 -10.38 6.12 -19.62
CA GLY A 217 -9.45 7.00 -20.32
C GLY A 217 -9.94 8.44 -20.53
N SER A 218 -11.10 8.81 -19.95
CA SER A 218 -11.62 10.18 -20.03
C SER A 218 -10.85 11.19 -19.19
N GLY A 219 -9.93 10.71 -18.33
CA GLY A 219 -9.24 11.51 -17.31
C GLY A 219 -10.16 11.93 -16.16
N ASN A 220 -11.44 11.57 -16.19
CA ASN A 220 -12.37 11.84 -15.10
C ASN A 220 -12.27 10.74 -14.03
N LEU A 221 -11.35 10.90 -13.13
CA LEU A 221 -11.13 10.00 -11.98
C LEU A 221 -12.00 10.42 -10.77
N ASN A 222 -13.22 10.91 -11.01
CA ASN A 222 -14.14 11.21 -9.91
C ASN A 222 -14.36 9.95 -9.06
N PRO A 223 -14.01 9.94 -7.77
CA PRO A 223 -14.08 8.77 -6.91
C PRO A 223 -15.48 8.13 -6.84
N PHE A 224 -16.54 8.93 -6.87
CA PHE A 224 -17.93 8.44 -6.85
C PHE A 224 -18.30 7.70 -8.15
N VAL A 225 -17.81 8.19 -9.30
CA VAL A 225 -18.04 7.55 -10.60
C VAL A 225 -17.28 6.21 -10.67
N LEU A 226 -16.03 6.19 -10.22
CA LEU A 226 -15.22 4.97 -10.15
C LEU A 226 -15.87 3.94 -9.21
N ALA A 227 -16.26 4.35 -8.01
CA ALA A 227 -16.95 3.51 -7.04
C ALA A 227 -18.24 2.90 -7.61
N HIS A 228 -19.06 3.72 -8.28
CA HIS A 228 -20.28 3.23 -8.94
C HIS A 228 -19.98 2.18 -10.02
N ARG A 229 -18.99 2.43 -10.88
CA ARG A 229 -18.58 1.47 -11.93
C ARG A 229 -18.07 0.17 -11.34
N GLN A 230 -17.28 0.25 -10.27
CA GLN A 230 -16.72 -0.89 -9.56
C GLN A 230 -17.81 -1.82 -9.00
N VAL A 231 -18.91 -1.23 -8.49
CA VAL A 231 -20.05 -1.99 -7.97
C VAL A 231 -20.92 -2.57 -9.09
N SER A 232 -21.15 -1.82 -10.19
CA SER A 232 -22.22 -2.11 -11.15
C SER A 232 -21.77 -2.73 -12.48
N ARG A 233 -20.48 -2.59 -12.86
CA ARG A 233 -20.00 -3.05 -14.17
C ARG A 233 -19.19 -4.33 -14.06
N ALA A 234 -19.31 -5.19 -15.10
CA ALA A 234 -18.38 -6.30 -15.28
C ALA A 234 -16.96 -5.81 -15.53
N VAL A 235 -15.97 -6.59 -15.14
CA VAL A 235 -14.55 -6.31 -15.41
C VAL A 235 -14.32 -6.41 -16.94
N PRO A 236 -13.74 -5.38 -17.57
CA PRO A 236 -13.46 -5.45 -19.00
C PRO A 236 -12.35 -6.48 -19.27
N PRO A 237 -12.43 -7.24 -20.39
CA PRO A 237 -11.36 -8.16 -20.76
C PRO A 237 -10.08 -7.41 -21.16
N ILE A 238 -8.91 -8.00 -20.87
CA ILE A 238 -7.62 -7.49 -21.33
C ILE A 238 -7.30 -8.14 -22.68
N ALA A 239 -7.21 -7.33 -23.74
CA ALA A 239 -6.96 -7.82 -25.07
C ALA A 239 -5.60 -8.54 -25.19
N GLY A 240 -5.59 -9.72 -25.80
CA GLY A 240 -4.37 -10.50 -26.04
C GLY A 240 -3.76 -11.21 -24.82
N LEU A 241 -4.44 -11.19 -23.65
CA LEU A 241 -4.00 -11.90 -22.47
C LEU A 241 -4.26 -13.42 -22.61
N ASP A 242 -3.33 -14.25 -22.09
CA ASP A 242 -3.54 -15.71 -21.99
C ASP A 242 -4.81 -15.99 -21.19
N PRO A 243 -5.73 -16.84 -21.69
CA PRO A 243 -7.01 -17.12 -21.02
C PRO A 243 -6.88 -17.57 -19.57
N ARG A 244 -5.82 -18.33 -19.22
CA ARG A 244 -5.58 -18.78 -17.85
C ARG A 244 -5.22 -17.61 -16.92
N VAL A 245 -4.48 -16.62 -17.43
CA VAL A 245 -4.14 -15.41 -16.66
C VAL A 245 -5.38 -14.54 -16.52
N ALA A 246 -6.21 -14.44 -17.58
CA ALA A 246 -7.48 -13.70 -17.54
C ALA A 246 -8.41 -14.29 -16.46
N GLU A 247 -8.56 -15.62 -16.39
CA GLU A 247 -9.37 -16.31 -15.40
C GLU A 247 -8.91 -16.01 -13.95
N ILE A 248 -7.58 -15.98 -13.71
CA ILE A 248 -7.02 -15.60 -12.39
C ILE A 248 -7.43 -14.16 -12.03
N VAL A 249 -7.24 -13.21 -12.95
CA VAL A 249 -7.58 -11.80 -12.71
C VAL A 249 -9.07 -11.62 -12.48
N GLU A 250 -9.92 -12.25 -13.28
CA GLU A 250 -11.37 -12.23 -13.14
C GLU A 250 -11.82 -12.84 -11.81
N GLY A 251 -11.22 -13.97 -11.41
CA GLY A 251 -11.50 -14.63 -10.13
C GLY A 251 -11.17 -13.74 -8.93
N MET A 252 -10.08 -12.98 -8.98
CA MET A 252 -9.72 -12.03 -7.92
C MET A 252 -10.65 -10.80 -7.88
N LEU A 253 -11.32 -10.46 -8.99
CA LEU A 253 -12.20 -9.30 -9.14
C LEU A 253 -13.70 -9.65 -9.04
N LEU A 254 -14.03 -10.85 -8.56
CA LEU A 254 -15.43 -11.23 -8.26
C LEU A 254 -16.02 -10.30 -7.19
N LYS A 255 -17.34 -10.00 -7.33
CA LYS A 255 -18.08 -9.05 -6.46
C LYS A 255 -19.05 -9.76 -5.56
#